data_a5f771dada6eb3aee4b69816d1a49a34
#
_entry.id   a5f771dada6eb3aee4b69816d1a49a34
#
_cell.length_a   1.000
_cell.length_b   1.000
_cell.length_c   1.000
_cell.angle_alpha   90.00
_cell.angle_beta   90.00
_cell.angle_gamma   90.00
#
_symmetry.space_group_name_H-M   'P 1'
#
loop_
_entity.id
_entity.type
_entity.pdbx_description
1 polymer ?
#
loop_
_entity_poly.entity_id
_entity_poly.type
_entity_poly.pdbx_seq_one_letter_code
_entity_poly.pdbx_strand_id
1 'polypeptide(L)'
;MPKNRNEDVIPFDRNRVILTPIPGRDHSTYINASFMEGYDNHESFIIAQDPLENTISDFWRMISEQSIATVVMMSEIGTTENKCPRYWADDEIQYDHILVKYIQSESCPYYTKREFTVTNCKINDTIHVTHFQYNGWPTVQGEVPEVTR
;
A
#
# COMPACT_ATOMS: atom_id res chain seq x y z
N MET A 1 13.23 10.15 10.40
CA MET A 1 12.32 10.70 9.37
C MET A 1 10.89 10.35 9.75
N PRO A 2 9.95 11.29 9.69
CA PRO A 2 8.55 11.02 9.99
C PRO A 2 7.96 10.01 9.00
N LYS A 3 7.13 9.08 9.50
CA LYS A 3 6.49 8.05 8.71
C LYS A 3 5.01 8.33 8.39
N ASN A 4 4.48 9.43 8.89
CA ASN A 4 3.08 9.83 8.69
C ASN A 4 2.99 10.97 7.67
N ARG A 5 2.02 10.90 6.78
CA ARG A 5 1.67 11.99 5.86
C ARG A 5 1.03 13.15 6.62
N ASN A 6 0.22 12.81 7.60
CA ASN A 6 -0.44 13.75 8.49
C ASN A 6 -0.24 13.26 9.93
N GLU A 7 0.28 14.13 10.78
CA GLU A 7 0.55 13.79 12.18
C GLU A 7 -0.72 13.64 13.02
N ASP A 8 -1.83 14.20 12.56
CA ASP A 8 -3.13 14.10 13.22
C ASP A 8 -3.93 12.84 12.81
N VAL A 9 -3.50 12.16 11.75
CA VAL A 9 -4.15 10.95 11.24
C VAL A 9 -3.22 9.76 11.41
N ILE A 10 -3.33 9.12 12.56
CA ILE A 10 -2.50 7.98 12.95
C ILE A 10 -3.37 6.78 13.34
N PRO A 11 -2.87 5.55 13.21
CA PRO A 11 -3.61 4.36 13.61
C PRO A 11 -3.74 4.28 15.14
N PHE A 12 -4.86 3.73 15.62
CA PHE A 12 -5.00 3.39 17.03
C PHE A 12 -4.15 2.17 17.38
N ASP A 13 -3.57 2.16 18.58
CA ASP A 13 -2.72 1.04 19.05
C ASP A 13 -3.44 -0.31 19.02
N ARG A 14 -4.76 -0.31 19.26
CA ARG A 14 -5.57 -1.55 19.33
C ARG A 14 -5.74 -2.26 17.99
N ASN A 15 -5.64 -1.56 16.85
CA ASN A 15 -5.91 -2.13 15.53
C ASN A 15 -4.86 -1.77 14.48
N ARG A 16 -3.75 -1.15 14.87
CA ARG A 16 -2.68 -0.86 13.91
C ARG A 16 -2.00 -2.13 13.41
N VAL A 17 -1.52 -2.10 12.18
CA VAL A 17 -0.66 -3.14 11.65
C VAL A 17 0.73 -3.01 12.31
N ILE A 18 1.25 -4.12 12.83
CA ILE A 18 2.57 -4.21 13.44
C ILE A 18 3.44 -5.07 12.52
N LEU A 19 4.48 -4.46 11.97
CA LEU A 19 5.44 -5.16 11.12
C LEU A 19 6.43 -5.96 11.97
N THR A 20 6.97 -7.04 11.40
CA THR A 20 8.05 -7.80 12.03
C THR A 20 9.27 -6.89 12.25
N PRO A 21 9.83 -6.83 13.46
CA PRO A 21 10.97 -5.96 13.74
C PRO A 21 12.19 -6.37 12.90
N ILE A 22 12.91 -5.36 12.43
CA ILE A 22 14.20 -5.53 11.75
C ILE A 22 15.30 -5.20 12.75
N PRO A 23 16.19 -6.15 13.10
CA PRO A 23 17.27 -5.90 14.04
C PRO A 23 18.13 -4.69 13.65
N GLY A 24 18.41 -3.82 14.61
CA GLY A 24 19.21 -2.62 14.40
C GLY A 24 18.52 -1.45 13.67
N ARG A 25 17.24 -1.58 13.37
CA ARG A 25 16.44 -0.52 12.73
C ARG A 25 15.35 -0.05 13.68
N ASP A 26 15.49 1.18 14.18
CA ASP A 26 14.48 1.80 15.01
C ASP A 26 13.17 2.04 14.25
N HIS A 27 12.04 1.93 14.95
CA HIS A 27 10.69 2.12 14.40
C HIS A 27 10.35 1.19 13.21
N SER A 28 11.04 0.05 13.08
CA SER A 28 10.83 -0.91 12.00
C SER A 28 9.48 -1.62 12.07
N THR A 29 8.82 -1.61 13.22
CA THR A 29 7.49 -2.21 13.41
C THR A 29 6.33 -1.28 13.01
N TYR A 30 6.61 0.00 12.75
CA TYR A 30 5.59 1.00 12.51
C TYR A 30 5.29 1.20 11.04
N ILE A 31 4.00 1.18 10.72
CA ILE A 31 3.40 1.66 9.49
C ILE A 31 2.07 2.33 9.82
N ASN A 32 1.72 3.42 9.14
CA ASN A 32 0.41 4.03 9.28
C ASN A 32 -0.63 3.24 8.50
N ALA A 33 -1.12 2.19 9.14
CA ALA A 33 -2.11 1.26 8.62
C ALA A 33 -2.89 0.61 9.76
N SER A 34 -4.17 0.36 9.54
CA SER A 34 -5.10 -0.21 10.52
C SER A 34 -5.87 -1.37 9.95
N PHE A 35 -6.05 -2.42 10.75
CA PHE A 35 -7.01 -3.48 10.43
C PHE A 35 -8.44 -2.97 10.60
N MET A 36 -9.29 -3.32 9.65
CA MET A 36 -10.71 -3.00 9.64
C MET A 36 -11.53 -4.26 9.32
N GLU A 37 -12.63 -4.42 10.01
CA GLU A 37 -13.63 -5.43 9.69
C GLU A 37 -14.61 -4.86 8.67
N GLY A 38 -15.01 -5.68 7.68
CA GLY A 38 -16.02 -5.33 6.71
C GLY A 38 -17.44 -5.43 7.28
N TYR A 39 -18.42 -5.26 6.41
CA TYR A 39 -19.84 -5.40 6.76
C TYR A 39 -20.16 -6.82 7.25
N ASP A 40 -19.55 -7.80 6.65
CA ASP A 40 -19.62 -9.22 7.01
C ASP A 40 -18.38 -9.55 7.84
N ASN A 41 -18.55 -10.27 8.95
CA ASN A 41 -17.45 -10.73 9.84
C ASN A 41 -16.42 -11.63 9.14
N HIS A 42 -16.66 -12.01 7.89
CA HIS A 42 -15.73 -12.75 7.03
C HIS A 42 -14.82 -11.86 6.19
N GLU A 43 -15.12 -10.56 6.11
CA GLU A 43 -14.34 -9.60 5.35
C GLU A 43 -13.39 -8.85 6.28
N SER A 44 -12.13 -8.81 5.91
CA SER A 44 -11.12 -8.02 6.61
C SER A 44 -10.36 -7.14 5.62
N PHE A 45 -10.09 -5.92 6.03
CA PHE A 45 -9.37 -4.93 5.25
C PHE A 45 -8.22 -4.34 6.06
N ILE A 46 -7.22 -3.84 5.34
CA ILE A 46 -6.24 -2.92 5.89
C ILE A 46 -6.45 -1.57 5.20
N ILE A 47 -6.66 -0.53 5.99
CA ILE A 47 -6.67 0.85 5.51
C ILE A 47 -5.33 1.46 5.85
N ALA A 48 -4.64 1.95 4.83
CA ALA A 48 -3.31 2.54 4.96
C ALA A 48 -3.27 3.92 4.29
N GLN A 49 -2.40 4.77 4.78
CA GLN A 49 -2.02 5.96 4.02
C GLN A 49 -1.31 5.56 2.74
N ASP A 50 -1.33 6.43 1.74
CA ASP A 50 -0.42 6.28 0.60
C ASP A 50 1.03 6.30 1.07
N PRO A 51 1.90 5.41 0.57
CA PRO A 51 3.30 5.39 0.97
C PRO A 51 3.99 6.74 0.76
N LEU A 52 4.88 7.09 1.65
CA LEU A 52 5.89 8.13 1.46
C LEU A 52 7.13 7.48 0.83
N GLU A 53 8.02 8.26 0.24
CA GLU A 53 9.28 7.75 -0.30
C GLU A 53 10.06 6.89 0.73
N ASN A 54 10.03 7.28 1.99
CA ASN A 54 10.71 6.57 3.06
C ASN A 54 9.90 5.42 3.69
N THR A 55 8.66 5.18 3.27
CA THR A 55 7.80 4.08 3.76
C THR A 55 7.41 3.08 2.69
N ILE A 56 7.90 3.21 1.47
CA ILE A 56 7.64 2.26 0.37
C ILE A 56 8.08 0.85 0.74
N SER A 57 9.26 0.71 1.32
CA SER A 57 9.77 -0.58 1.79
C SER A 57 8.86 -1.20 2.87
N ASP A 58 8.41 -0.40 3.82
CA ASP A 58 7.47 -0.84 4.87
C ASP A 58 6.12 -1.28 4.28
N PHE A 59 5.64 -0.58 3.25
CA PHE A 59 4.38 -0.90 2.58
C PHE A 59 4.42 -2.27 1.88
N TRP A 60 5.47 -2.55 1.11
CA TRP A 60 5.61 -3.86 0.45
C TRP A 60 5.89 -4.98 1.45
N ARG A 61 6.59 -4.69 2.54
CA ARG A 61 6.80 -5.63 3.63
C ARG A 61 5.47 -5.98 4.32
N MET A 62 4.59 -5.01 4.55
CA MET A 62 3.24 -5.24 5.05
C MET A 62 2.43 -6.15 4.12
N ILE A 63 2.45 -5.89 2.82
CA ILE A 63 1.75 -6.70 1.82
C ILE A 63 2.23 -8.15 1.87
N SER A 64 3.53 -8.38 1.97
CA SER A 64 4.11 -9.71 2.09
C SER A 64 3.74 -10.38 3.42
N GLU A 65 3.94 -9.71 4.55
CA GLU A 65 3.68 -10.28 5.88
C GLU A 65 2.20 -10.60 6.12
N GLN A 66 1.30 -9.79 5.59
CA GLN A 66 -0.16 -9.98 5.72
C GLN A 66 -0.77 -10.80 4.58
N SER A 67 0.03 -11.30 3.65
CA SER A 67 -0.43 -12.08 2.48
C SER A 67 -1.55 -11.38 1.70
N ILE A 68 -1.37 -10.10 1.41
CA ILE A 68 -2.36 -9.29 0.73
C ILE A 68 -2.42 -9.65 -0.76
N ALA A 69 -3.59 -10.06 -1.23
CA ALA A 69 -3.82 -10.43 -2.63
C ALA A 69 -4.29 -9.25 -3.49
N THR A 70 -4.91 -8.25 -2.88
CA THR A 70 -5.53 -7.13 -3.61
C THR A 70 -5.21 -5.81 -2.94
N VAL A 71 -4.75 -4.85 -3.75
CA VAL A 71 -4.51 -3.47 -3.33
C VAL A 71 -5.41 -2.54 -4.14
N VAL A 72 -6.08 -1.62 -3.46
CA VAL A 72 -6.85 -0.54 -4.09
C VAL A 72 -6.18 0.78 -3.79
N MET A 73 -5.70 1.47 -4.82
CA MET A 73 -5.08 2.78 -4.75
C MET A 73 -6.06 3.83 -5.28
N MET A 74 -6.37 4.82 -4.46
CA MET A 74 -7.32 5.88 -4.82
C MET A 74 -6.64 7.16 -5.28
N SER A 75 -5.34 7.30 -5.03
CA SER A 75 -4.57 8.49 -5.30
C SER A 75 -3.96 8.50 -6.70
N GLU A 76 -3.68 9.70 -7.21
CA GLU A 76 -2.85 9.87 -8.41
C GLU A 76 -1.37 9.74 -8.07
N ILE A 77 -0.61 9.28 -9.06
CA ILE A 77 0.85 9.23 -8.99
C ILE A 77 1.41 10.64 -9.22
N GLY A 78 2.34 11.04 -8.37
CA GLY A 78 3.05 12.31 -8.53
C GLY A 78 3.93 12.65 -7.34
N THR A 79 4.60 13.79 -7.45
CA THR A 79 5.58 14.27 -6.46
C THR A 79 5.05 15.40 -5.58
N THR A 80 3.83 15.87 -5.81
CA THR A 80 3.20 16.90 -4.99
C THR A 80 2.63 16.30 -3.72
N GLU A 81 2.40 17.12 -2.69
CA GLU A 81 1.98 16.72 -1.35
C GLU A 81 0.71 15.85 -1.34
N ASN A 82 -0.24 16.12 -2.25
CA ASN A 82 -1.51 15.40 -2.34
C ASN A 82 -1.46 14.18 -3.28
N LYS A 83 -0.29 13.82 -3.78
CA LYS A 83 -0.09 12.67 -4.68
C LYS A 83 0.75 11.61 -4.02
N CYS A 84 0.62 10.38 -4.53
CA CYS A 84 1.38 9.24 -4.08
C CYS A 84 2.63 9.07 -4.97
N PRO A 85 3.83 8.89 -4.42
CA PRO A 85 4.97 8.51 -5.22
C PRO A 85 4.70 7.14 -5.86
N ARG A 86 5.21 6.93 -7.05
CA ARG A 86 5.16 5.62 -7.67
C ARG A 86 6.01 4.65 -6.86
N TYR A 87 5.40 3.64 -6.25
CA TYR A 87 6.06 2.70 -5.35
C TYR A 87 6.38 1.34 -5.97
N TRP A 88 6.45 1.27 -7.28
CA TRP A 88 6.88 0.11 -8.06
C TRP A 88 7.77 0.53 -9.21
N ALA A 89 8.61 -0.39 -9.69
CA ALA A 89 9.45 -0.20 -10.89
C ALA A 89 8.76 -0.77 -12.14
N ASP A 90 9.31 -0.47 -13.32
CA ASP A 90 8.80 -1.01 -14.58
C ASP A 90 9.10 -2.49 -14.77
N ASP A 91 10.06 -3.02 -14.06
CA ASP A 91 10.49 -4.41 -14.13
C ASP A 91 10.47 -5.02 -12.72
N GLU A 92 11.52 -4.88 -11.96
CA GLU A 92 11.62 -5.37 -10.59
C GLU A 92 12.42 -4.43 -9.71
N ILE A 93 12.13 -4.45 -8.42
CA ILE A 93 12.90 -3.75 -7.41
C ILE A 93 12.89 -4.55 -6.11
N GLN A 94 14.02 -4.56 -5.42
CA GLN A 94 14.15 -5.20 -4.13
C GLN A 94 14.21 -4.15 -3.02
N TYR A 95 13.29 -4.27 -2.05
CA TYR A 95 13.24 -3.48 -0.83
C TYR A 95 13.64 -4.38 0.34
N ASP A 96 14.85 -4.24 0.86
CA ASP A 96 15.40 -5.15 1.88
C ASP A 96 15.36 -6.62 1.39
N HIS A 97 14.52 -7.44 2.00
CA HIS A 97 14.32 -8.85 1.63
C HIS A 97 13.04 -9.10 0.81
N ILE A 98 12.36 -8.04 0.38
CA ILE A 98 11.13 -8.13 -0.42
C ILE A 98 11.43 -7.75 -1.86
N LEU A 99 11.27 -8.70 -2.77
CA LEU A 99 11.41 -8.49 -4.21
C LEU A 99 10.02 -8.29 -4.84
N VAL A 100 9.83 -7.14 -5.46
CA VAL A 100 8.58 -6.78 -6.15
C VAL A 100 8.82 -6.80 -7.65
N LYS A 101 8.11 -7.67 -8.36
CA LYS A 101 8.16 -7.75 -9.83
C LYS A 101 6.85 -7.25 -10.42
N TYR A 102 6.97 -6.35 -11.39
CA TYR A 102 5.87 -5.91 -12.23
C TYR A 102 5.64 -6.93 -13.34
N ILE A 103 4.43 -7.44 -13.46
CA ILE A 103 4.12 -8.48 -14.46
C ILE A 103 3.43 -7.88 -15.67
N GLN A 104 2.30 -7.20 -15.47
CA GLN A 104 1.52 -6.61 -16.55
C GLN A 104 0.57 -5.54 -16.03
N SER A 105 0.02 -4.74 -16.95
CA SER A 105 -1.07 -3.81 -16.65
C SER A 105 -2.12 -3.81 -17.74
N GLU A 106 -3.31 -3.43 -17.35
CA GLU A 106 -4.46 -3.22 -18.23
C GLU A 106 -5.12 -1.89 -17.88
N SER A 107 -5.27 -1.02 -18.88
CA SER A 107 -5.96 0.25 -18.73
C SER A 107 -7.44 0.06 -19.01
N CYS A 108 -8.27 0.34 -18.01
CA CYS A 108 -9.72 0.33 -18.10
C CYS A 108 -10.26 1.77 -18.00
N PRO A 109 -11.54 2.04 -18.36
CA PRO A 109 -12.07 3.41 -18.38
C PRO A 109 -11.96 4.17 -17.06
N TYR A 110 -12.12 3.51 -15.91
CA TYR A 110 -12.16 4.14 -14.59
C TYR A 110 -11.00 3.73 -13.68
N TYR A 111 -10.21 2.74 -14.06
CA TYR A 111 -9.09 2.24 -13.27
C TYR A 111 -8.01 1.65 -14.15
N THR A 112 -6.83 1.52 -13.57
CA THR A 112 -5.72 0.76 -14.13
C THR A 112 -5.48 -0.44 -13.24
N LYS A 113 -5.52 -1.63 -13.82
CA LYS A 113 -5.20 -2.88 -13.15
C LYS A 113 -3.74 -3.23 -13.39
N ARG A 114 -2.99 -3.51 -12.33
CA ARG A 114 -1.60 -3.97 -12.41
C ARG A 114 -1.46 -5.29 -11.68
N GLU A 115 -0.56 -6.11 -12.14
CA GLU A 115 -0.24 -7.39 -11.50
C GLU A 115 1.23 -7.44 -11.12
N PHE A 116 1.48 -7.88 -9.88
CA PHE A 116 2.80 -8.01 -9.29
C PHE A 116 2.99 -9.40 -8.71
N THR A 117 4.23 -9.84 -8.63
CA THR A 117 4.65 -10.88 -7.69
C THR A 117 5.51 -10.24 -6.61
N VAL A 118 5.28 -10.64 -5.37
CA VAL A 118 5.97 -10.16 -4.19
C VAL A 118 6.62 -11.36 -3.50
N THR A 119 7.94 -11.37 -3.45
CA THR A 119 8.71 -12.47 -2.89
C THR A 119 9.43 -12.04 -1.62
N ASN A 120 9.21 -12.77 -0.53
CA ASN A 120 10.05 -12.68 0.64
C ASN A 120 11.26 -13.60 0.46
N CYS A 121 12.41 -13.00 0.19
CA CYS A 121 13.63 -13.74 -0.13
C CYS A 121 14.24 -14.48 1.06
N LYS A 122 13.86 -14.12 2.30
CA LYS A 122 14.35 -14.83 3.51
C LYS A 122 13.72 -16.20 3.67
N ILE A 123 12.45 -16.33 3.31
CA ILE A 123 11.67 -17.57 3.46
C ILE A 123 11.29 -18.19 2.13
N ASN A 124 11.71 -17.58 1.01
CA ASN A 124 11.43 -18.02 -0.35
C ASN A 124 9.92 -18.22 -0.61
N ASP A 125 9.12 -17.27 -0.14
CA ASP A 125 7.67 -17.25 -0.31
C ASP A 125 7.27 -16.15 -1.30
N THR A 126 6.50 -16.54 -2.33
CA THR A 126 6.03 -15.62 -3.38
C THR A 126 4.51 -15.58 -3.39
N ILE A 127 3.97 -14.38 -3.37
CA ILE A 127 2.53 -14.12 -3.51
C ILE A 127 2.26 -13.32 -4.78
N HIS A 128 1.07 -13.51 -5.34
CA HIS A 128 0.54 -12.72 -6.44
C HIS A 128 -0.33 -11.59 -5.90
N VAL A 129 -0.09 -10.36 -6.37
CA VAL A 129 -0.82 -9.16 -5.94
C VAL A 129 -1.47 -8.50 -7.15
N THR A 130 -2.77 -8.30 -7.08
CA THR A 130 -3.52 -7.49 -8.03
C THR A 130 -3.73 -6.10 -7.47
N HIS A 131 -3.34 -5.10 -8.23
CA HIS A 131 -3.39 -3.70 -7.84
C HIS A 131 -4.35 -2.94 -8.75
N PHE A 132 -5.32 -2.27 -8.14
CA PHE A 132 -6.29 -1.42 -8.84
C PHE A 132 -6.04 0.03 -8.46
N GLN A 133 -5.66 0.85 -9.42
CA GLN A 133 -5.61 2.29 -9.25
C GLN A 133 -6.86 2.92 -9.85
N TYR A 134 -7.66 3.56 -9.01
CA TYR A 134 -8.82 4.32 -9.44
C TYR A 134 -8.38 5.63 -10.09
N ASN A 135 -8.92 5.92 -11.27
CA ASN A 135 -8.63 7.14 -12.02
C ASN A 135 -9.76 8.15 -11.79
N GLY A 136 -9.45 9.31 -11.24
CA GLY A 136 -10.40 10.40 -11.08
C GLY A 136 -10.89 10.66 -9.65
N TRP A 137 -10.19 10.14 -8.63
CA TRP A 137 -10.44 10.60 -7.26
C TRP A 137 -10.02 12.07 -7.15
N PRO A 138 -10.89 12.97 -6.64
CA PRO A 138 -10.55 14.39 -6.51
C PRO A 138 -9.31 14.59 -5.61
N THR A 139 -8.45 15.53 -6.00
CA THR A 139 -7.26 15.90 -5.23
C THR A 139 -7.53 17.00 -4.20
N VAL A 140 -8.72 17.59 -4.22
CA VAL A 140 -9.14 18.61 -3.26
C VAL A 140 -9.60 17.92 -1.98
N GLN A 141 -9.06 18.37 -0.85
CA GLN A 141 -9.39 17.80 0.45
C GLN A 141 -10.90 17.92 0.74
N GLY A 142 -11.51 16.80 1.11
CA GLY A 142 -12.92 16.70 1.44
C GLY A 142 -13.86 16.46 0.26
N GLU A 143 -13.36 16.46 -0.97
CA GLU A 143 -14.12 16.04 -2.14
C GLU A 143 -14.07 14.53 -2.34
N VAL A 144 -15.15 13.98 -2.85
CA VAL A 144 -15.28 12.58 -3.23
C VAL A 144 -15.75 12.49 -4.68
N PRO A 145 -15.50 11.39 -5.39
CA PRO A 145 -15.98 11.20 -6.74
C PRO A 145 -17.51 11.28 -6.79
N GLU A 146 -18.05 11.89 -7.84
CA GLU A 146 -19.49 11.82 -8.08
C GLU A 146 -19.89 10.37 -8.39
N VAL A 147 -20.92 9.90 -7.69
CA VAL A 147 -21.49 8.58 -7.96
C VAL A 147 -22.40 8.73 -9.18
N THR A 148 -21.89 8.39 -10.35
CA THR A 148 -22.73 8.19 -11.53
C THR A 148 -23.50 6.89 -11.36
N ARG A 149 -24.80 6.98 -11.28
CA ARG A 149 -25.72 5.82 -11.25
C ARG A 149 -25.78 5.15 -12.61
#